data_21a4d903e4c3804b48ea407735618a68
#
_entry.id   21a4d903e4c3804b48ea407735618a68
#
_cell.length_a   1.000
_cell.length_b   1.000
_cell.length_c   1.000
_cell.angle_alpha   90.00
_cell.angle_beta   90.00
_cell.angle_gamma   90.00
#
_symmetry.space_group_name_H-M   'P 1'
#
loop_
_entity.id
_entity.type
_entity.pdbx_description
1 polymer ?
#
loop_
_entity_poly.entity_id
_entity_poly.type
_entity_poly.pdbx_seq_one_letter_code
_entity_poly.pdbx_strand_id
1 'polypeptide(L)'
;VSGVSLVDTVNILLINVFSALATGGAVVSGHFLGKKKREDACKSAWQILLFATLLAFVISVIFITAHDPLLRLMFGKIEDDVMKASKTYLIITTYSFVALAIYNSCAALFRAMNESKVTMWVSLLMNVINVVGNAICIYGLHMGVAGVAIPTTISRYVAAVVIFLLMFQTKKEINLCGQITWKFNGSLIKKILYIAIPNGLENSMFQLGKILVMSAVATMGTSAIAANAVTGTIANWNKL
;
A
#
# COMPACT_ATOMS: atom_id res chain seq x y z
N VAL A 1 11.70 -9.85 -15.96
CA VAL A 1 12.03 -9.66 -14.53
C VAL A 1 12.39 -8.19 -14.27
N SER A 2 13.35 -7.60 -15.02
CA SER A 2 13.84 -6.24 -14.78
C SER A 2 12.75 -5.15 -14.81
N GLY A 3 11.84 -5.16 -15.80
CA GLY A 3 10.76 -4.18 -15.89
C GLY A 3 9.77 -4.23 -14.74
N VAL A 4 9.44 -5.42 -14.23
CA VAL A 4 8.58 -5.61 -13.05
C VAL A 4 9.27 -5.03 -11.81
N SER A 5 10.55 -5.33 -11.61
CA SER A 5 11.32 -4.87 -10.45
C SER A 5 11.43 -3.35 -10.39
N LEU A 6 11.57 -2.67 -11.54
CA LEU A 6 11.58 -1.22 -11.61
C LEU A 6 10.25 -0.61 -11.15
N VAL A 7 9.14 -1.12 -11.66
CA VAL A 7 7.80 -0.63 -11.28
C VAL A 7 7.46 -0.99 -9.84
N ASP A 8 7.92 -2.12 -9.32
CA ASP A 8 7.72 -2.47 -7.92
C ASP A 8 8.37 -1.47 -6.96
N THR A 9 9.48 -0.85 -7.32
CA THR A 9 10.04 0.25 -6.54
C THR A 9 9.06 1.41 -6.40
N VAL A 10 8.35 1.77 -7.49
CA VAL A 10 7.30 2.80 -7.48
C VAL A 10 6.11 2.35 -6.63
N ASN A 11 5.67 1.10 -6.80
CA ASN A 11 4.59 0.53 -6.00
C ASN A 11 4.90 0.58 -4.50
N ILE A 12 6.13 0.25 -4.08
CA ILE A 12 6.56 0.31 -2.68
C ILE A 12 6.49 1.75 -2.15
N LEU A 13 6.93 2.74 -2.91
CA LEU A 13 6.82 4.15 -2.51
C LEU A 13 5.36 4.54 -2.28
N LEU A 14 4.45 4.18 -3.18
CA LEU A 14 3.03 4.48 -3.05
C LEU A 14 2.37 3.73 -1.88
N ILE A 15 2.76 2.47 -1.66
CA ILE A 15 2.32 1.71 -0.48
C ILE A 15 2.71 2.43 0.80
N ASN A 16 3.95 2.95 0.89
CA ASN A 16 4.42 3.71 2.05
C ASN A 16 3.63 5.00 2.26
N VAL A 17 3.30 5.73 1.19
CA VAL A 17 2.46 6.94 1.26
C VAL A 17 1.06 6.61 1.79
N PHE A 18 0.40 5.60 1.23
CA PHE A 18 -0.93 5.19 1.68
C PHE A 18 -0.90 4.62 3.11
N SER A 19 0.14 3.89 3.48
CA SER A 19 0.34 3.37 4.83
C SER A 19 0.55 4.50 5.86
N ALA A 20 1.32 5.53 5.53
CA ALA A 20 1.52 6.68 6.39
C ALA A 20 0.22 7.46 6.61
N LEU A 21 -0.56 7.69 5.54
CA LEU A 21 -1.89 8.31 5.63
C LEU A 21 -2.84 7.47 6.50
N ALA A 22 -2.88 6.17 6.26
CA ALA A 22 -3.70 5.24 7.01
C ALA A 22 -3.35 5.25 8.50
N THR A 23 -2.05 5.28 8.84
CA THR A 23 -1.56 5.39 10.22
C THR A 23 -2.00 6.71 10.85
N GLY A 24 -1.86 7.83 10.16
CA GLY A 24 -2.33 9.13 10.64
C GLY A 24 -3.84 9.13 10.97
N GLY A 25 -4.66 8.55 10.08
CA GLY A 25 -6.09 8.40 10.30
C GLY A 25 -6.42 7.46 11.46
N ALA A 26 -5.72 6.34 11.56
CA ALA A 26 -5.89 5.38 12.64
C ALA A 26 -5.56 5.98 14.02
N VAL A 27 -4.48 6.75 14.12
CA VAL A 27 -4.08 7.44 15.36
C VAL A 27 -5.13 8.47 15.77
N VAL A 28 -5.62 9.31 14.85
CA VAL A 28 -6.66 10.29 15.16
C VAL A 28 -7.97 9.61 15.58
N SER A 29 -8.39 8.57 14.88
CA SER A 29 -9.60 7.80 15.21
C SER A 29 -9.45 7.06 16.54
N GLY A 30 -8.30 6.44 16.81
CA GLY A 30 -8.00 5.77 18.07
C GLY A 30 -7.97 6.75 19.26
N HIS A 31 -7.46 7.97 19.05
CA HIS A 31 -7.47 9.01 20.08
C HIS A 31 -8.91 9.44 20.46
N PHE A 32 -9.81 9.58 19.49
CA PHE A 32 -11.22 9.84 19.78
C PHE A 32 -11.88 8.64 20.48
N LEU A 33 -11.53 7.42 20.07
CA LEU A 33 -12.03 6.20 20.70
C LEU A 33 -11.61 6.12 22.18
N GLY A 34 -10.32 6.38 22.49
CA GLY A 34 -9.82 6.43 23.86
C GLY A 34 -10.50 7.49 24.72
N LYS A 35 -10.99 8.58 24.12
CA LYS A 35 -11.81 9.60 24.76
C LYS A 35 -13.30 9.23 24.87
N LYS A 36 -13.69 8.02 24.50
CA LYS A 36 -15.08 7.54 24.44
C LYS A 36 -15.99 8.35 23.50
N LYS A 37 -15.41 9.10 22.54
CA LYS A 37 -16.13 9.87 21.51
C LYS A 37 -16.26 9.04 20.23
N ARG A 38 -17.10 8.01 20.29
CA ARG A 38 -17.29 7.06 19.19
C ARG A 38 -17.72 7.73 17.87
N GLU A 39 -18.59 8.70 17.95
CA GLU A 39 -19.08 9.41 16.76
C GLU A 39 -17.96 10.16 16.03
N ASP A 40 -17.10 10.87 16.79
CA ASP A 40 -15.97 11.59 16.22
C ASP A 40 -14.91 10.61 15.66
N ALA A 41 -14.73 9.45 16.30
CA ALA A 41 -13.87 8.37 15.78
C ALA A 41 -14.39 7.83 14.44
N CYS A 42 -15.70 7.57 14.32
CA CYS A 42 -16.30 7.12 13.07
C CYS A 42 -16.23 8.19 11.96
N LYS A 43 -16.46 9.48 12.30
CA LYS A 43 -16.29 10.59 11.36
C LYS A 43 -14.83 10.68 10.87
N SER A 44 -13.86 10.56 11.77
CA SER A 44 -12.44 10.56 11.40
C SER A 44 -12.09 9.38 10.51
N ALA A 45 -12.59 8.18 10.81
CA ALA A 45 -12.40 6.98 10.01
C ALA A 45 -12.96 7.14 8.58
N TRP A 46 -14.13 7.74 8.44
CA TRP A 46 -14.71 8.04 7.13
C TRP A 46 -13.87 9.07 6.36
N GLN A 47 -13.42 10.13 7.03
CA GLN A 47 -12.63 11.19 6.41
C GLN A 47 -11.28 10.68 5.87
N ILE A 48 -10.57 9.82 6.62
CA ILE A 48 -9.32 9.24 6.10
C ILE A 48 -9.58 8.34 4.89
N LEU A 49 -10.64 7.54 4.93
CA LEU A 49 -11.00 6.63 3.85
C LEU A 49 -11.35 7.41 2.58
N LEU A 50 -12.16 8.45 2.70
CA LEU A 50 -12.53 9.34 1.59
C LEU A 50 -11.29 10.05 1.02
N PHE A 51 -10.45 10.63 1.88
CA PHE A 51 -9.26 11.36 1.48
C PHE A 51 -8.22 10.46 0.80
N ALA A 52 -7.93 9.30 1.40
CA ALA A 52 -6.98 8.35 0.84
C ALA A 52 -7.46 7.78 -0.50
N THR A 53 -8.75 7.50 -0.62
CA THR A 53 -9.36 7.01 -1.88
C THR A 53 -9.28 8.07 -2.98
N LEU A 54 -9.60 9.32 -2.65
CA LEU A 54 -9.51 10.42 -3.62
C LEU A 54 -8.07 10.67 -4.05
N LEU A 55 -7.13 10.69 -3.11
CA LEU A 55 -5.71 10.86 -3.40
C LEU A 55 -5.21 9.71 -4.30
N ALA A 56 -5.57 8.46 -3.98
CA ALA A 56 -5.22 7.31 -4.80
C ALA A 56 -5.81 7.40 -6.21
N PHE A 57 -7.04 7.89 -6.33
CA PHE A 57 -7.67 8.11 -7.63
C PHE A 57 -6.93 9.16 -8.45
N VAL A 58 -6.58 10.30 -7.85
CA VAL A 58 -5.81 11.36 -8.53
C VAL A 58 -4.44 10.84 -8.97
N ILE A 59 -3.73 10.12 -8.09
CA ILE A 59 -2.45 9.48 -8.41
C ILE A 59 -2.63 8.49 -9.57
N SER A 60 -3.68 7.66 -9.54
CA SER A 60 -3.96 6.69 -10.62
C SER A 60 -4.17 7.39 -11.96
N VAL A 61 -4.93 8.48 -11.99
CA VAL A 61 -5.13 9.27 -13.23
C VAL A 61 -3.81 9.83 -13.74
N ILE A 62 -2.96 10.38 -12.86
CA ILE A 62 -1.63 10.89 -13.23
C ILE A 62 -0.77 9.77 -13.82
N PHE A 63 -0.72 8.60 -13.17
CA PHE A 63 0.08 7.47 -13.64
C PHE A 63 -0.42 6.88 -14.95
N ILE A 64 -1.74 6.85 -15.18
CA ILE A 64 -2.31 6.39 -16.45
C ILE A 64 -2.05 7.38 -17.58
N THR A 65 -2.17 8.69 -17.33
CA THR A 65 -2.00 9.72 -18.37
C THR A 65 -0.54 10.05 -18.67
N ALA A 66 0.31 9.99 -17.64
CA ALA A 66 1.71 10.38 -17.71
C ALA A 66 2.69 9.20 -17.57
N HIS A 67 2.26 7.95 -17.88
CA HIS A 67 3.11 6.76 -17.68
C HIS A 67 4.43 6.81 -18.46
N ASP A 68 4.42 7.28 -19.72
CA ASP A 68 5.64 7.35 -20.54
C ASP A 68 6.67 8.36 -20.01
N PRO A 69 6.29 9.64 -19.75
CA PRO A 69 7.25 10.59 -19.19
C PRO A 69 7.69 10.21 -17.76
N LEU A 70 6.81 9.61 -16.94
CA LEU A 70 7.18 9.17 -15.61
C LEU A 70 8.22 8.04 -15.64
N LEU A 71 8.03 7.02 -16.47
CA LEU A 71 8.99 5.92 -16.61
C LEU A 71 10.34 6.43 -17.13
N ARG A 72 10.34 7.32 -18.12
CA ARG A 72 11.57 7.91 -18.66
C ARG A 72 12.29 8.81 -17.66
N LEU A 73 11.54 9.58 -16.87
CA LEU A 73 12.10 10.43 -15.81
C LEU A 73 12.74 9.61 -14.69
N MET A 74 12.10 8.51 -14.31
CA MET A 74 12.55 7.68 -13.18
C MET A 74 13.67 6.72 -13.56
N PHE A 75 13.66 6.17 -14.77
CA PHE A 75 14.56 5.10 -15.17
C PHE A 75 15.47 5.44 -16.36
N GLY A 76 15.32 6.64 -16.94
CA GLY A 76 16.15 7.10 -18.04
C GLY A 76 15.97 6.28 -19.33
N LYS A 77 17.10 6.04 -20.03
CA LYS A 77 17.12 5.20 -21.24
C LYS A 77 17.32 3.74 -20.83
N ILE A 78 16.27 2.93 -20.94
CA ILE A 78 16.30 1.48 -20.77
C ILE A 78 15.94 0.81 -22.11
N GLU A 79 16.26 -0.48 -22.24
CA GLU A 79 15.91 -1.29 -23.42
C GLU A 79 14.40 -1.25 -23.71
N ASP A 80 14.02 -1.19 -24.99
CA ASP A 80 12.63 -1.07 -25.41
C ASP A 80 11.73 -2.18 -24.89
N ASP A 81 12.23 -3.41 -24.80
CA ASP A 81 11.48 -4.54 -24.28
C ASP A 81 11.24 -4.43 -22.77
N VAL A 82 12.22 -3.92 -22.02
CA VAL A 82 12.07 -3.63 -20.59
C VAL A 82 11.07 -2.48 -20.38
N MET A 83 11.12 -1.46 -21.23
CA MET A 83 10.17 -0.33 -21.20
C MET A 83 8.74 -0.79 -21.44
N LYS A 84 8.50 -1.63 -22.47
CA LYS A 84 7.18 -2.20 -22.75
C LYS A 84 6.64 -3.04 -21.58
N ALA A 85 7.49 -3.90 -21.02
CA ALA A 85 7.14 -4.70 -19.86
C ALA A 85 6.79 -3.85 -18.63
N SER A 86 7.60 -2.82 -18.35
CA SER A 86 7.37 -1.86 -17.26
C SER A 86 6.06 -1.10 -17.45
N LYS A 87 5.78 -0.63 -18.67
CA LYS A 87 4.55 0.07 -19.02
C LYS A 87 3.31 -0.79 -18.78
N THR A 88 3.32 -2.02 -19.31
CA THR A 88 2.21 -2.97 -19.12
C THR A 88 1.95 -3.24 -17.65
N TYR A 89 3.01 -3.52 -16.88
CA TYR A 89 2.90 -3.79 -15.45
C TYR A 89 2.39 -2.56 -14.67
N LEU A 90 2.94 -1.38 -14.96
CA LEU A 90 2.55 -0.13 -14.31
C LEU A 90 1.08 0.19 -14.54
N ILE A 91 0.60 0.12 -15.79
CA ILE A 91 -0.80 0.43 -16.12
C ILE A 91 -1.74 -0.51 -15.36
N ILE A 92 -1.48 -1.83 -15.40
CA ILE A 92 -2.35 -2.81 -14.74
C ILE A 92 -2.34 -2.61 -13.21
N THR A 93 -1.18 -2.40 -12.60
CA THR A 93 -1.07 -2.21 -11.14
C THR A 93 -1.64 -0.88 -10.68
N THR A 94 -1.58 0.17 -11.52
CA THR A 94 -2.15 1.48 -11.21
C THR A 94 -3.66 1.41 -10.94
N TYR A 95 -4.40 0.57 -11.67
CA TYR A 95 -5.82 0.35 -11.37
C TYR A 95 -6.05 -0.13 -9.94
N SER A 96 -5.10 -0.81 -9.33
CA SER A 96 -5.24 -1.31 -7.95
C SER A 96 -4.92 -0.28 -6.85
N PHE A 97 -4.45 0.94 -7.17
CA PHE A 97 -4.05 1.92 -6.16
C PHE A 97 -5.21 2.37 -5.28
N VAL A 98 -6.40 2.53 -5.86
CA VAL A 98 -7.62 2.86 -5.12
C VAL A 98 -7.97 1.73 -4.13
N ALA A 99 -7.93 0.48 -4.58
CA ALA A 99 -8.17 -0.68 -3.73
C ALA A 99 -7.12 -0.77 -2.61
N LEU A 100 -5.85 -0.50 -2.92
CA LEU A 100 -4.75 -0.48 -1.98
C LEU A 100 -4.93 0.60 -0.90
N ALA A 101 -5.37 1.81 -1.26
CA ALA A 101 -5.63 2.89 -0.32
C ALA A 101 -6.79 2.54 0.63
N ILE A 102 -7.87 1.97 0.12
CA ILE A 102 -9.00 1.49 0.92
C ILE A 102 -8.54 0.40 1.88
N TYR A 103 -7.82 -0.61 1.38
CA TYR A 103 -7.29 -1.71 2.20
C TYR A 103 -6.41 -1.18 3.34
N ASN A 104 -5.41 -0.34 3.04
CA ASN A 104 -4.50 0.20 4.05
C ASN A 104 -5.23 1.03 5.11
N SER A 105 -6.19 1.86 4.70
CA SER A 105 -6.98 2.69 5.62
C SER A 105 -7.83 1.83 6.56
N CYS A 106 -8.58 0.88 6.02
CA CYS A 106 -9.38 -0.05 6.83
C CYS A 106 -8.50 -0.93 7.74
N ALA A 107 -7.39 -1.46 7.22
CA ALA A 107 -6.47 -2.28 8.00
C ALA A 107 -5.86 -1.52 9.18
N ALA A 108 -5.50 -0.24 8.98
CA ALA A 108 -4.99 0.60 10.05
C ALA A 108 -6.06 0.91 11.11
N LEU A 109 -7.32 1.14 10.70
CA LEU A 109 -8.44 1.33 11.61
C LEU A 109 -8.76 0.06 12.43
N PHE A 110 -8.73 -1.12 11.82
CA PHE A 110 -8.88 -2.39 12.56
C PHE A 110 -7.76 -2.59 13.59
N ARG A 111 -6.53 -2.23 13.26
CA ARG A 111 -5.42 -2.25 14.23
C ARG A 111 -5.64 -1.26 15.36
N ALA A 112 -6.16 -0.05 15.08
CA ALA A 112 -6.50 0.93 16.10
C ALA A 112 -7.61 0.48 17.05
N MET A 113 -8.51 -0.40 16.59
CA MET A 113 -9.55 -1.06 17.40
C MET A 113 -9.04 -2.32 18.13
N ASN A 114 -7.74 -2.62 18.07
CA ASN A 114 -7.13 -3.83 18.59
C ASN A 114 -7.67 -5.15 17.96
N GLU A 115 -8.18 -5.05 16.73
CA GLU A 115 -8.69 -6.19 15.95
C GLU A 115 -7.71 -6.65 14.86
N SER A 116 -6.44 -6.79 15.20
CA SER A 116 -5.38 -7.18 14.27
C SER A 116 -5.61 -8.54 13.59
N LYS A 117 -6.39 -9.43 14.22
CA LYS A 117 -6.76 -10.73 13.64
C LYS A 117 -7.50 -10.59 12.32
N VAL A 118 -8.39 -9.60 12.20
CA VAL A 118 -9.12 -9.33 10.95
C VAL A 118 -8.14 -8.96 9.83
N THR A 119 -7.24 -8.04 10.12
CA THR A 119 -6.20 -7.60 9.17
C THR A 119 -5.31 -8.76 8.75
N MET A 120 -4.91 -9.61 9.68
CA MET A 120 -4.10 -10.81 9.42
C MET A 120 -4.80 -11.76 8.45
N TRP A 121 -6.07 -12.11 8.70
CA TRP A 121 -6.81 -13.02 7.84
C TRP A 121 -7.07 -12.47 6.45
N VAL A 122 -7.39 -11.17 6.33
CA VAL A 122 -7.57 -10.53 5.02
C VAL A 122 -6.24 -10.43 4.26
N SER A 123 -5.14 -10.14 4.94
CA SER A 123 -3.79 -10.15 4.36
C SER A 123 -3.40 -11.56 3.87
N LEU A 124 -3.68 -12.60 4.66
CA LEU A 124 -3.43 -13.98 4.26
C LEU A 124 -4.25 -14.35 3.01
N LEU A 125 -5.54 -14.01 2.99
CA LEU A 125 -6.40 -14.21 1.83
C LEU A 125 -5.83 -13.52 0.58
N MET A 126 -5.42 -12.25 0.71
CA MET A 126 -4.81 -11.48 -0.37
C MET A 126 -3.56 -12.18 -0.93
N ASN A 127 -2.67 -12.66 -0.04
CA ASN A 127 -1.45 -13.35 -0.42
C ASN A 127 -1.74 -14.70 -1.10
N VAL A 128 -2.67 -15.49 -0.58
CA VAL A 128 -3.07 -16.76 -1.20
C VAL A 128 -3.61 -16.53 -2.62
N ILE A 129 -4.52 -15.57 -2.79
CA ILE A 129 -5.05 -15.23 -4.13
C ILE A 129 -3.93 -14.78 -5.06
N ASN A 130 -2.99 -13.98 -4.57
CA ASN A 130 -1.86 -13.48 -5.36
C ASN A 130 -0.95 -14.64 -5.81
N VAL A 131 -0.52 -15.51 -4.89
CA VAL A 131 0.37 -16.64 -5.19
C VAL A 131 -0.28 -17.64 -6.14
N VAL A 132 -1.51 -18.06 -5.85
CA VAL A 132 -2.26 -19.01 -6.70
C VAL A 132 -2.54 -18.39 -8.07
N GLY A 133 -2.98 -17.13 -8.10
CA GLY A 133 -3.23 -16.41 -9.33
C GLY A 133 -1.98 -16.26 -10.19
N ASN A 134 -0.84 -15.88 -9.60
CA ASN A 134 0.44 -15.81 -10.30
C ASN A 134 0.84 -17.16 -10.87
N ALA A 135 0.71 -18.24 -10.10
CA ALA A 135 1.03 -19.59 -10.58
C ALA A 135 0.16 -19.98 -11.79
N ILE A 136 -1.14 -19.75 -11.74
CA ILE A 136 -2.07 -20.06 -12.84
C ILE A 136 -1.74 -19.20 -14.08
N CYS A 137 -1.55 -17.89 -13.92
CA CYS A 137 -1.34 -16.98 -15.04
C CYS A 137 0.04 -17.15 -15.69
N ILE A 138 1.08 -17.47 -14.91
CA ILE A 138 2.44 -17.64 -15.44
C ILE A 138 2.62 -19.04 -16.04
N TYR A 139 2.30 -20.09 -15.29
CA TYR A 139 2.57 -21.46 -15.71
C TYR A 139 1.43 -22.05 -16.54
N GLY A 140 0.17 -21.69 -16.27
CA GLY A 140 -0.99 -22.20 -17.02
C GLY A 140 -1.27 -21.42 -18.29
N LEU A 141 -1.29 -20.09 -18.22
CA LEU A 141 -1.69 -19.22 -19.32
C LEU A 141 -0.52 -18.57 -20.09
N HIS A 142 0.72 -18.72 -19.61
CA HIS A 142 1.94 -18.14 -20.20
C HIS A 142 1.85 -16.63 -20.48
N MET A 143 1.17 -15.86 -19.61
CA MET A 143 0.85 -14.44 -19.84
C MET A 143 2.02 -13.48 -19.63
N GLY A 144 3.22 -13.97 -19.30
CA GLY A 144 4.39 -13.11 -19.09
C GLY A 144 4.18 -12.09 -17.96
N VAL A 145 4.48 -10.80 -18.23
CA VAL A 145 4.41 -9.72 -17.22
C VAL A 145 2.98 -9.45 -16.77
N ALA A 146 2.00 -9.52 -17.67
CA ALA A 146 0.59 -9.35 -17.33
C ALA A 146 0.10 -10.44 -16.36
N GLY A 147 0.70 -11.64 -16.43
CA GLY A 147 0.40 -12.77 -15.54
C GLY A 147 0.80 -12.54 -14.08
N VAL A 148 1.64 -11.55 -13.79
CA VAL A 148 1.96 -11.11 -12.41
C VAL A 148 1.08 -9.92 -12.00
N ALA A 149 0.84 -8.99 -12.92
CA ALA A 149 0.11 -7.76 -12.64
C ALA A 149 -1.38 -7.99 -12.35
N ILE A 150 -2.03 -8.88 -13.12
CA ILE A 150 -3.47 -9.14 -13.02
C ILE A 150 -3.84 -9.78 -11.67
N PRO A 151 -3.21 -10.89 -11.24
CA PRO A 151 -3.50 -11.47 -9.93
C PRO A 151 -3.20 -10.53 -8.77
N THR A 152 -2.14 -9.70 -8.88
CA THR A 152 -1.83 -8.67 -7.90
C THR A 152 -2.97 -7.65 -7.79
N THR A 153 -3.51 -7.22 -8.91
CA THR A 153 -4.64 -6.28 -8.95
C THR A 153 -5.91 -6.92 -8.38
N ILE A 154 -6.25 -8.14 -8.79
CA ILE A 154 -7.43 -8.87 -8.31
C ILE A 154 -7.34 -9.10 -6.79
N SER A 155 -6.19 -9.56 -6.29
CA SER A 155 -6.01 -9.83 -4.86
C SER A 155 -6.20 -8.58 -4.00
N ARG A 156 -5.72 -7.41 -4.46
CA ARG A 156 -5.92 -6.13 -3.80
C ARG A 156 -7.38 -5.69 -3.78
N TYR A 157 -8.12 -5.87 -4.88
CA TYR A 157 -9.55 -5.57 -4.93
C TYR A 157 -10.36 -6.47 -4.00
N VAL A 158 -10.09 -7.78 -4.02
CA VAL A 158 -10.78 -8.73 -3.12
C VAL A 158 -10.52 -8.35 -1.66
N ALA A 159 -9.26 -8.09 -1.30
CA ALA A 159 -8.90 -7.69 0.07
C ALA A 159 -9.57 -6.37 0.47
N ALA A 160 -9.59 -5.37 -0.43
CA ALA A 160 -10.23 -4.08 -0.19
C ALA A 160 -11.74 -4.22 0.02
N VAL A 161 -12.42 -5.00 -0.82
CA VAL A 161 -13.87 -5.24 -0.69
C VAL A 161 -14.17 -5.95 0.62
N VAL A 162 -13.46 -7.03 0.93
CA VAL A 162 -13.68 -7.80 2.15
C VAL A 162 -13.49 -6.93 3.40
N ILE A 163 -12.35 -6.24 3.51
CA ILE A 163 -12.06 -5.43 4.69
C ILE A 163 -13.01 -4.23 4.81
N PHE A 164 -13.39 -3.62 3.68
CA PHE A 164 -14.34 -2.52 3.64
C PHE A 164 -15.72 -2.95 4.12
N LEU A 165 -16.24 -4.10 3.65
CA LEU A 165 -17.52 -4.64 4.09
C LEU A 165 -17.53 -4.95 5.59
N LEU A 166 -16.42 -5.44 6.13
CA LEU A 166 -16.29 -5.68 7.56
C LEU A 166 -16.35 -4.41 8.41
N MET A 167 -16.00 -3.23 7.85
CA MET A 167 -16.14 -1.94 8.54
C MET A 167 -17.59 -1.46 8.69
N PHE A 168 -18.55 -2.04 7.97
CA PHE A 168 -19.98 -1.72 8.14
C PHE A 168 -20.66 -2.54 9.26
N GLN A 169 -19.96 -3.44 9.90
CA GLN A 169 -20.52 -4.19 11.01
C GLN A 169 -20.80 -3.25 12.20
N THR A 170 -22.07 -3.12 12.56
CA THR A 170 -22.55 -2.21 13.63
C THR A 170 -22.02 -2.55 15.03
N LYS A 171 -21.59 -3.80 15.23
CA LYS A 171 -21.00 -4.26 16.50
C LYS A 171 -19.58 -3.73 16.74
N LYS A 172 -18.92 -3.18 15.72
CA LYS A 172 -17.56 -2.65 15.84
C LYS A 172 -17.55 -1.29 16.54
N GLU A 173 -16.46 -1.00 17.26
CA GLU A 173 -16.28 0.27 17.96
C GLU A 173 -16.22 1.46 16.99
N ILE A 174 -15.50 1.30 15.89
CA ILE A 174 -15.53 2.20 14.74
C ILE A 174 -16.29 1.48 13.64
N ASN A 175 -17.38 2.08 13.17
CA ASN A 175 -18.14 1.61 12.02
C ASN A 175 -18.48 2.77 11.09
N LEU A 176 -18.71 2.44 9.83
CA LEU A 176 -19.04 3.42 8.81
C LEU A 176 -20.54 3.62 8.61
N CYS A 177 -21.40 2.87 9.35
CA CYS A 177 -22.84 3.02 9.27
C CYS A 177 -23.27 4.40 9.74
N GLY A 178 -24.00 5.13 8.89
CA GLY A 178 -24.54 6.45 9.21
C GLY A 178 -23.56 7.62 9.15
N GLN A 179 -22.30 7.40 8.81
CA GLN A 179 -21.26 8.44 8.71
C GLN A 179 -20.89 8.80 7.26
N ILE A 180 -21.66 8.31 6.29
CA ILE A 180 -21.40 8.54 4.86
C ILE A 180 -21.70 10.00 4.51
N THR A 181 -20.66 10.82 4.51
CA THR A 181 -20.74 12.22 4.08
C THR A 181 -19.66 12.52 3.06
N TRP A 182 -20.04 13.15 1.95
CA TRP A 182 -19.11 13.60 0.92
C TRP A 182 -18.41 14.94 1.25
N LYS A 183 -18.75 15.53 2.41
CA LYS A 183 -18.17 16.80 2.84
C LYS A 183 -16.83 16.55 3.54
N PHE A 184 -15.79 17.20 3.06
CA PHE A 184 -14.48 17.18 3.71
C PHE A 184 -14.47 18.04 4.97
N ASN A 185 -14.02 17.47 6.07
CA ASN A 185 -13.74 18.20 7.29
C ASN A 185 -12.25 18.57 7.32
N GLY A 186 -11.91 19.79 6.87
CA GLY A 186 -10.54 20.27 6.79
C GLY A 186 -9.78 20.20 8.12
N SER A 187 -10.48 20.39 9.26
CA SER A 187 -9.87 20.29 10.59
C SER A 187 -9.42 18.87 10.91
N LEU A 188 -10.23 17.86 10.57
CA LEU A 188 -9.86 16.45 10.75
C LEU A 188 -8.74 16.04 9.80
N ILE A 189 -8.82 16.42 8.54
CA ILE A 189 -7.79 16.12 7.55
C ILE A 189 -6.46 16.76 7.94
N LYS A 190 -6.45 18.01 8.42
CA LYS A 190 -5.24 18.66 8.91
C LYS A 190 -4.60 17.89 10.07
N LYS A 191 -5.40 17.40 11.02
CA LYS A 191 -4.91 16.56 12.13
C LYS A 191 -4.32 15.24 11.63
N ILE A 192 -4.97 14.59 10.67
CA ILE A 192 -4.50 13.34 10.06
C ILE A 192 -3.16 13.58 9.35
N LEU A 193 -3.06 14.62 8.51
CA LEU A 193 -1.85 14.96 7.79
C LEU A 193 -0.69 15.36 8.72
N TYR A 194 -0.99 16.06 9.82
CA TYR A 194 0.02 16.43 10.81
C TYR A 194 0.73 15.21 11.41
N ILE A 195 0.05 14.07 11.50
CA ILE A 195 0.64 12.81 11.95
C ILE A 195 1.20 12.00 10.78
N ALA A 196 0.48 11.97 9.67
CA ALA A 196 0.84 11.17 8.50
C ALA A 196 2.13 11.65 7.83
N ILE A 197 2.33 12.97 7.70
CA ILE A 197 3.51 13.53 7.01
C ILE A 197 4.80 13.18 7.74
N PRO A 198 4.98 13.44 9.05
CA PRO A 198 6.18 13.04 9.76
C PRO A 198 6.44 11.54 9.72
N ASN A 199 5.40 10.71 9.90
CA ASN A 199 5.51 9.25 9.81
C ASN A 199 5.93 8.78 8.39
N GLY A 200 5.39 9.41 7.36
CA GLY A 200 5.79 9.13 5.98
C GLY A 200 7.25 9.52 5.70
N LEU A 201 7.69 10.67 6.21
CA LEU A 201 9.08 11.12 6.11
C LEU A 201 10.03 10.17 6.86
N GLU A 202 9.69 9.77 8.09
CA GLU A 202 10.46 8.82 8.88
C GLU A 202 10.65 7.50 8.13
N ASN A 203 9.56 6.91 7.62
CA ASN A 203 9.63 5.68 6.82
C ASN A 203 10.47 5.86 5.55
N SER A 204 10.37 7.01 4.88
CA SER A 204 11.17 7.32 3.69
C SER A 204 12.66 7.45 4.02
N MET A 205 13.01 8.14 5.10
CA MET A 205 14.40 8.26 5.57
C MET A 205 14.99 6.90 5.95
N PHE A 206 14.19 6.04 6.61
CA PHE A 206 14.61 4.69 6.93
C PHE A 206 14.88 3.85 5.69
N GLN A 207 14.06 3.97 4.65
CA GLN A 207 14.29 3.29 3.37
C GLN A 207 15.54 3.83 2.66
N LEU A 208 15.76 5.14 2.67
CA LEU A 208 16.99 5.73 2.14
C LEU A 208 18.22 5.23 2.88
N GLY A 209 18.16 5.14 4.22
CA GLY A 209 19.22 4.55 5.03
C GLY A 209 19.55 3.12 4.63
N LYS A 210 18.54 2.29 4.41
CA LYS A 210 18.73 0.91 3.91
C LYS A 210 19.39 0.87 2.54
N ILE A 211 19.01 1.76 1.61
CA ILE A 211 19.59 1.84 0.27
C ILE A 211 21.06 2.23 0.37
N LEU A 212 21.41 3.21 1.21
CA LEU A 212 22.81 3.63 1.42
C LEU A 212 23.66 2.49 2.00
N VAL A 213 23.14 1.78 3.01
CA VAL A 213 23.83 0.60 3.58
C VAL A 213 24.01 -0.47 2.51
N MET A 214 22.99 -0.76 1.72
CA MET A 214 23.05 -1.77 0.65
C MET A 214 24.05 -1.35 -0.43
N SER A 215 24.10 -0.06 -0.79
CA SER A 215 25.10 0.48 -1.72
C SER A 215 26.52 0.30 -1.18
N ALA A 216 26.76 0.60 0.10
CA ALA A 216 28.04 0.38 0.74
C ALA A 216 28.43 -1.11 0.78
N VAL A 217 27.50 -2.01 1.10
CA VAL A 217 27.71 -3.46 1.07
C VAL A 217 28.01 -3.96 -0.34
N ALA A 218 27.37 -3.38 -1.36
CA ALA A 218 27.60 -3.76 -2.76
C ALA A 218 29.05 -3.49 -3.21
N THR A 219 29.73 -2.48 -2.66
CA THR A 219 31.14 -2.21 -2.94
C THR A 219 32.09 -3.28 -2.36
N MET A 220 31.63 -4.08 -1.40
CA MET A 220 32.41 -5.13 -0.73
C MET A 220 32.35 -6.48 -1.48
N GLY A 221 31.59 -6.56 -2.58
CA GLY A 221 31.50 -7.74 -3.44
C GLY A 221 30.24 -8.60 -3.21
N THR A 222 30.05 -9.58 -4.09
CA THR A 222 28.84 -10.43 -4.14
C THR A 222 28.61 -11.27 -2.88
N SER A 223 29.69 -11.73 -2.23
CA SER A 223 29.63 -12.50 -0.97
C SER A 223 29.05 -11.66 0.18
N ALA A 224 29.42 -10.37 0.26
CA ALA A 224 28.88 -9.44 1.26
C ALA A 224 27.39 -9.14 1.02
N ILE A 225 26.98 -8.99 -0.24
CA ILE A 225 25.56 -8.81 -0.60
C ILE A 225 24.75 -10.03 -0.15
N ALA A 226 25.21 -11.25 -0.42
CA ALA A 226 24.54 -12.47 -0.02
C ALA A 226 24.43 -12.59 1.51
N ALA A 227 25.51 -12.31 2.24
CA ALA A 227 25.51 -12.32 3.70
C ALA A 227 24.53 -11.30 4.29
N ASN A 228 24.49 -10.08 3.74
CA ASN A 228 23.56 -9.05 4.17
C ASN A 228 22.08 -9.43 3.91
N ALA A 229 21.79 -10.08 2.77
CA ALA A 229 20.45 -10.57 2.45
C ALA A 229 19.99 -11.65 3.45
N VAL A 230 20.85 -12.62 3.80
CA VAL A 230 20.56 -13.65 4.80
C VAL A 230 20.36 -13.03 6.18
N THR A 231 21.26 -12.13 6.60
CA THR A 231 21.14 -11.42 7.88
C THR A 231 19.85 -10.59 7.96
N GLY A 232 19.49 -9.90 6.88
CA GLY A 232 18.25 -9.14 6.79
C GLY A 232 17.00 -10.03 6.92
N THR A 233 17.02 -11.22 6.34
CA THR A 233 15.93 -12.19 6.47
C THR A 233 15.79 -12.66 7.92
N ILE A 234 16.90 -13.05 8.57
CA ILE A 234 16.91 -13.49 9.98
C ILE A 234 16.45 -12.35 10.90
N ALA A 235 16.92 -11.10 10.67
CA ALA A 235 16.52 -9.95 11.46
C ALA A 235 15.02 -9.61 11.32
N ASN A 236 14.42 -9.86 10.16
CA ASN A 236 12.99 -9.69 9.96
C ASN A 236 12.17 -10.75 10.71
N TRP A 237 12.67 -11.98 10.86
CA TRP A 237 12.02 -13.03 11.66
C TRP A 237 11.98 -12.68 13.15
N ASN A 238 12.98 -11.97 13.66
CA ASN A 238 13.00 -11.50 15.07
C ASN A 238 12.04 -10.34 15.37
N LYS A 239 11.39 -9.76 14.36
CA LYS A 239 10.42 -8.66 14.51
C LYS A 239 8.97 -9.13 14.49
N LEU A 240 8.72 -10.41 14.27
CA LEU A 240 7.42 -11.08 14.30
C LEU A 240 7.13 -11.63 15.69
#